data_ea1d6136efbf78c75dfeeeed52de6902
#
_entry.id   ea1d6136efbf78c75dfeeeed52de6902
#
_cell.length_a   1.000
_cell.length_b   1.000
_cell.length_c   1.000
_cell.angle_alpha   90.00
_cell.angle_beta   90.00
_cell.angle_gamma   90.00
#
_symmetry.space_group_name_H-M   'P 1'
#
loop_
_entity.id
_entity.type
_entity.pdbx_description
1 polymer ?
#
loop_
_entity_poly.entity_id
_entity_poly.type
_entity_poly.pdbx_seq_one_letter_code
_entity_poly.pdbx_strand_id
1 'polypeptide(L)'
;MELLTGRRRTVAFGTLAALAAFFLLMTSSGSGAPVLVEIPSGATSPQIALILEENEVVRSATLFHAYVRLRRADRDLKAGTYMLETGSSMRRALRSLRLGTVETVAMTIPEGFQIAEMVGRIADITGSTPEEVLDLLRADDLPERYELPGPTLEGYLFPDTYRFARGVPVSEVVDAMVERYQEVWSPERRALLEASDMTEREVVTLASIIQAEARRVSEMERISGVYHNRLREGWLLQADPTVIYALGGYRERLLYAAIDSVRDNPYNTYANPGLPPGPISSPGVRAIDAALQPEDHDFMFFVAWPDGYHIFTETLAEHNAAKEDARQERASNRP
;
A
#
# COMPACT_ATOMS: atom_id res chain seq x y z
N MET A 1 -30.64 -42.17 57.70
CA MET A 1 -30.84 -40.90 56.92
C MET A 1 -29.58 -40.01 56.88
N GLU A 2 -28.39 -40.52 57.29
CA GLU A 2 -27.13 -39.73 57.38
C GLU A 2 -26.12 -39.98 56.25
N LEU A 3 -26.25 -41.03 55.45
CA LEU A 3 -25.30 -41.37 54.40
C LEU A 3 -25.45 -40.58 53.09
N LEU A 4 -26.56 -39.85 52.90
CA LEU A 4 -26.82 -39.04 51.68
C LEU A 4 -26.34 -37.58 51.78
N THR A 5 -26.06 -37.09 52.98
CA THR A 5 -25.59 -35.70 53.23
C THR A 5 -24.10 -35.53 53.00
N GLY A 6 -23.28 -36.61 53.23
CA GLY A 6 -21.82 -36.57 53.02
C GLY A 6 -21.44 -36.51 51.54
N ARG A 7 -22.13 -37.25 50.69
CA ARG A 7 -21.83 -37.29 49.25
C ARG A 7 -22.16 -35.98 48.50
N ARG A 8 -23.20 -35.26 48.94
CA ARG A 8 -23.55 -33.95 48.37
C ARG A 8 -22.56 -32.83 48.81
N ARG A 9 -22.01 -32.93 50.01
CA ARG A 9 -20.97 -31.98 50.51
C ARG A 9 -19.63 -32.20 49.80
N THR A 10 -19.19 -33.44 49.58
CA THR A 10 -17.95 -33.73 48.84
C THR A 10 -18.02 -33.34 47.38
N VAL A 11 -19.18 -33.50 46.69
CA VAL A 11 -19.39 -33.05 45.32
C VAL A 11 -19.41 -31.51 45.25
N ALA A 12 -20.07 -30.83 46.20
CA ALA A 12 -20.11 -29.35 46.27
C ALA A 12 -18.72 -28.74 46.57
N PHE A 13 -17.90 -29.38 47.42
CA PHE A 13 -16.53 -28.94 47.66
C PHE A 13 -15.60 -29.15 46.49
N GLY A 14 -15.76 -30.27 45.74
CA GLY A 14 -15.01 -30.55 44.52
C GLY A 14 -15.34 -29.58 43.39
N THR A 15 -16.60 -29.22 43.21
CA THR A 15 -17.02 -28.22 42.22
C THR A 15 -16.55 -26.79 42.58
N LEU A 16 -16.58 -26.43 43.87
CA LEU A 16 -16.10 -25.11 44.31
C LEU A 16 -14.59 -24.99 44.19
N ALA A 17 -13.83 -26.05 44.49
CA ALA A 17 -12.38 -26.11 44.30
C ALA A 17 -12.00 -26.06 42.80
N ALA A 18 -12.72 -26.76 41.94
CA ALA A 18 -12.53 -26.71 40.50
C ALA A 18 -12.86 -25.30 39.91
N LEU A 19 -13.91 -24.67 40.41
CA LEU A 19 -14.27 -23.30 40.03
C LEU A 19 -13.24 -22.28 40.54
N ALA A 20 -12.72 -22.46 41.77
CA ALA A 20 -11.66 -21.58 42.30
C ALA A 20 -10.33 -21.77 41.55
N ALA A 21 -9.95 -23.01 41.22
CA ALA A 21 -8.77 -23.28 40.40
C ALA A 21 -8.92 -22.73 38.99
N PHE A 22 -10.10 -22.86 38.38
CA PHE A 22 -10.42 -22.25 37.08
C PHE A 22 -10.35 -20.69 37.16
N PHE A 23 -10.88 -20.11 38.22
CA PHE A 23 -10.81 -18.65 38.44
C PHE A 23 -9.38 -18.17 38.65
N LEU A 24 -8.56 -18.92 39.41
CA LEU A 24 -7.13 -18.64 39.63
C LEU A 24 -6.32 -18.75 38.33
N LEU A 25 -6.58 -19.74 37.49
CA LEU A 25 -5.96 -19.89 36.17
C LEU A 25 -6.37 -18.78 35.20
N MET A 26 -7.57 -18.23 35.36
CA MET A 26 -8.08 -17.11 34.59
C MET A 26 -7.49 -15.77 34.99
N THR A 27 -7.19 -15.57 36.27
CA THR A 27 -6.82 -14.27 36.82
C THR A 27 -5.35 -14.15 37.21
N SER A 28 -4.61 -15.28 37.36
CA SER A 28 -3.19 -15.23 37.69
C SER A 28 -2.41 -14.66 36.48
N SER A 29 -2.06 -13.40 36.58
CA SER A 29 -1.07 -12.78 35.72
C SER A 29 0.30 -12.91 36.41
N GLY A 30 1.13 -13.82 35.93
CA GLY A 30 2.56 -13.75 36.19
C GLY A 30 3.14 -12.56 35.39
N SER A 31 4.04 -11.81 35.96
CA SER A 31 4.97 -10.97 35.20
C SER A 31 6.09 -11.90 34.70
N GLY A 32 5.81 -12.63 33.61
CA GLY A 32 6.79 -13.52 32.98
C GLY A 32 7.73 -12.73 32.08
N ALA A 33 8.77 -13.40 31.60
CA ALA A 33 9.66 -12.84 30.61
C ALA A 33 8.90 -12.61 29.27
N PRO A 34 9.23 -11.55 28.54
CA PRO A 34 8.68 -11.34 27.20
C PRO A 34 9.17 -12.47 26.28
N VAL A 35 8.26 -13.07 25.52
CA VAL A 35 8.53 -14.12 24.54
C VAL A 35 7.89 -13.75 23.20
N LEU A 36 8.65 -13.92 22.13
CA LEU A 36 8.18 -13.72 20.76
C LEU A 36 7.46 -15.01 20.32
N VAL A 37 6.19 -14.88 19.97
CA VAL A 37 5.35 -16.01 19.53
C VAL A 37 4.81 -15.74 18.15
N GLU A 38 5.07 -16.63 17.22
CA GLU A 38 4.55 -16.58 15.86
C GLU A 38 3.30 -17.46 15.74
N ILE A 39 2.21 -16.84 15.28
CA ILE A 39 0.96 -17.52 14.95
C ILE A 39 0.84 -17.57 13.43
N PRO A 40 0.99 -18.78 12.82
CA PRO A 40 0.93 -18.91 11.37
C PRO A 40 -0.42 -18.47 10.78
N SER A 41 -0.39 -17.94 9.56
CA SER A 41 -1.62 -17.64 8.83
C SER A 41 -2.46 -18.91 8.60
N GLY A 42 -3.75 -18.82 8.87
CA GLY A 42 -4.66 -19.98 8.76
C GLY A 42 -4.59 -20.97 9.92
N ALA A 43 -3.80 -20.72 10.98
CA ALA A 43 -3.77 -21.57 12.15
C ALA A 43 -5.16 -21.63 12.83
N THR A 44 -5.62 -22.85 13.13
CA THR A 44 -6.87 -23.08 13.85
C THR A 44 -6.73 -22.76 15.34
N SER A 45 -7.83 -22.47 16.05
CA SER A 45 -7.77 -22.12 17.47
C SER A 45 -7.13 -23.24 18.35
N PRO A 46 -7.27 -24.55 18.07
CA PRO A 46 -6.48 -25.59 18.76
C PRO A 46 -4.97 -25.50 18.50
N GLN A 47 -4.55 -25.21 17.25
CA GLN A 47 -3.14 -25.05 16.91
C GLN A 47 -2.54 -23.83 17.60
N ILE A 48 -3.26 -22.71 17.61
CA ILE A 48 -2.85 -21.51 18.33
C ILE A 48 -2.68 -21.80 19.83
N ALA A 49 -3.60 -22.56 20.42
CA ALA A 49 -3.53 -22.95 21.83
C ALA A 49 -2.27 -23.76 22.14
N LEU A 50 -1.88 -24.69 21.25
CA LEU A 50 -0.64 -25.48 21.38
C LEU A 50 0.61 -24.59 21.29
N ILE A 51 0.66 -23.70 20.30
CA ILE A 51 1.76 -22.74 20.14
C ILE A 51 1.94 -21.91 21.41
N LEU A 52 0.85 -21.43 22.01
CA LEU A 52 0.91 -20.64 23.23
C LEU A 52 1.40 -21.45 24.45
N GLU A 53 1.06 -22.74 24.52
CA GLU A 53 1.55 -23.66 25.57
C GLU A 53 3.04 -23.96 25.39
N GLU A 54 3.49 -24.28 24.16
CA GLU A 54 4.88 -24.55 23.82
C GLU A 54 5.80 -23.36 24.13
N ASN A 55 5.29 -22.15 23.98
CA ASN A 55 6.02 -20.92 24.34
C ASN A 55 5.76 -20.46 25.78
N GLU A 56 5.19 -21.30 26.63
CA GLU A 56 4.93 -21.04 28.04
C GLU A 56 4.02 -19.82 28.30
N VAL A 57 3.35 -19.29 27.28
CA VAL A 57 2.43 -18.14 27.43
C VAL A 57 1.20 -18.54 28.22
N VAL A 58 0.66 -19.73 27.96
CA VAL A 58 -0.45 -20.31 28.72
C VAL A 58 -0.04 -21.66 29.30
N ARG A 59 -0.60 -22.02 30.43
CA ARG A 59 -0.26 -23.26 31.15
C ARG A 59 -0.89 -24.52 30.54
N SER A 60 -1.93 -24.37 29.74
CA SER A 60 -2.65 -25.51 29.12
C SER A 60 -3.38 -25.08 27.86
N ALA A 61 -2.99 -25.67 26.73
CA ALA A 61 -3.63 -25.52 25.43
C ALA A 61 -5.10 -25.91 25.46
N THR A 62 -5.40 -27.05 26.11
CA THR A 62 -6.77 -27.57 26.22
C THR A 62 -7.68 -26.57 26.94
N LEU A 63 -7.23 -26.02 28.05
CA LEU A 63 -8.01 -25.03 28.81
C LEU A 63 -8.13 -23.70 28.08
N PHE A 64 -7.07 -23.25 27.41
CA PHE A 64 -7.12 -22.05 26.60
C PHE A 64 -8.09 -22.19 25.42
N HIS A 65 -8.04 -23.30 24.67
CA HIS A 65 -8.97 -23.57 23.60
C HIS A 65 -10.43 -23.66 24.10
N ALA A 66 -10.68 -24.33 25.22
CA ALA A 66 -12.01 -24.35 25.83
C ALA A 66 -12.51 -22.95 26.21
N TYR A 67 -11.60 -22.11 26.73
CA TYR A 67 -11.90 -20.71 27.05
C TYR A 67 -12.23 -19.88 25.79
N VAL A 68 -11.45 -20.01 24.72
CA VAL A 68 -11.70 -19.36 23.42
C VAL A 68 -13.09 -19.73 22.89
N ARG A 69 -13.45 -21.01 22.90
CA ARG A 69 -14.79 -21.49 22.49
C ARG A 69 -15.91 -20.95 23.37
N LEU A 70 -15.73 -20.93 24.69
CA LEU A 70 -16.70 -20.38 25.63
C LEU A 70 -16.96 -18.90 25.34
N ARG A 71 -15.92 -18.16 24.92
CA ARG A 71 -16.00 -16.75 24.56
C ARG A 71 -16.44 -16.51 23.10
N ARG A 72 -16.69 -17.59 22.33
CA ARG A 72 -17.04 -17.57 20.90
C ARG A 72 -16.03 -16.76 20.06
N ALA A 73 -14.76 -16.84 20.43
CA ALA A 73 -13.68 -16.02 19.86
C ALA A 73 -12.79 -16.79 18.86
N ASP A 74 -13.23 -17.97 18.40
CA ASP A 74 -12.43 -18.82 17.49
C ASP A 74 -12.03 -18.13 16.18
N ARG A 75 -12.88 -17.22 15.70
CA ARG A 75 -12.65 -16.47 14.45
C ARG A 75 -12.00 -15.10 14.66
N ASP A 76 -11.83 -14.70 15.92
CA ASP A 76 -11.29 -13.38 16.26
C ASP A 76 -9.77 -13.43 16.52
N LEU A 77 -9.16 -14.63 16.48
CA LEU A 77 -7.73 -14.82 16.68
C LEU A 77 -6.99 -14.45 15.40
N LYS A 78 -6.13 -13.46 15.47
CA LYS A 78 -5.36 -12.99 14.32
C LYS A 78 -4.03 -13.73 14.23
N ALA A 79 -3.59 -14.04 13.01
CA ALA A 79 -2.25 -14.55 12.74
C ALA A 79 -1.21 -13.41 12.90
N GLY A 80 0.06 -13.77 13.05
CA GLY A 80 1.17 -12.85 13.12
C GLY A 80 2.12 -13.07 14.29
N THR A 81 3.10 -12.20 14.44
CA THR A 81 4.13 -12.29 15.49
C THR A 81 3.75 -11.41 16.68
N TYR A 82 3.69 -12.00 17.86
CA TYR A 82 3.26 -11.36 19.10
C TYR A 82 4.38 -11.33 20.13
N MET A 83 4.61 -10.18 20.77
CA MET A 83 5.37 -10.13 21.99
C MET A 83 4.41 -10.39 23.17
N LEU A 84 4.46 -11.60 23.69
CA LEU A 84 3.63 -12.05 24.83
C LEU A 84 4.49 -12.23 26.08
N GLU A 85 3.87 -12.41 27.23
CA GLU A 85 4.57 -12.68 28.48
C GLU A 85 4.33 -14.14 28.87
N THR A 86 5.37 -14.87 29.29
CA THR A 86 5.23 -16.22 29.83
C THR A 86 4.35 -16.21 31.08
N GLY A 87 3.52 -17.24 31.27
CA GLY A 87 2.59 -17.30 32.40
C GLY A 87 1.44 -16.31 32.34
N SER A 88 1.14 -15.72 31.16
CA SER A 88 -0.01 -14.84 30.99
C SER A 88 -1.32 -15.51 31.36
N SER A 89 -2.26 -14.73 31.89
CA SER A 89 -3.63 -15.22 32.06
C SER A 89 -4.27 -15.47 30.68
N MET A 90 -5.14 -16.49 30.60
CA MET A 90 -5.89 -16.81 29.36
C MET A 90 -6.66 -15.61 28.82
N ARG A 91 -7.15 -14.76 29.72
CA ARG A 91 -7.84 -13.51 29.35
C ARG A 91 -6.90 -12.50 28.67
N ARG A 92 -5.65 -12.36 29.19
CA ARG A 92 -4.64 -11.46 28.61
C ARG A 92 -4.20 -11.98 27.23
N ALA A 93 -3.85 -13.28 27.14
CA ALA A 93 -3.47 -13.91 25.88
C ALA A 93 -4.56 -13.77 24.81
N LEU A 94 -5.82 -14.10 25.15
CA LEU A 94 -6.93 -13.92 24.22
C LEU A 94 -7.12 -12.47 23.80
N ARG A 95 -6.99 -11.51 24.72
CA ARG A 95 -7.09 -10.08 24.41
C ARG A 95 -6.01 -9.66 23.42
N SER A 96 -4.75 -10.06 23.64
CA SER A 96 -3.64 -9.75 22.76
C SER A 96 -3.88 -10.30 21.34
N LEU A 97 -4.31 -11.57 21.23
CA LEU A 97 -4.62 -12.19 19.93
C LEU A 97 -5.81 -11.54 19.21
N ARG A 98 -6.80 -11.04 19.95
CA ARG A 98 -7.96 -10.33 19.37
C ARG A 98 -7.62 -8.88 18.97
N LEU A 99 -6.89 -8.16 19.81
CA LEU A 99 -6.49 -6.78 19.53
C LEU A 99 -5.42 -6.73 18.44
N GLY A 100 -4.68 -7.84 18.26
CA GLY A 100 -3.61 -7.88 17.28
C GLY A 100 -2.44 -6.99 17.72
N THR A 101 -1.91 -7.20 18.95
CA THR A 101 -0.59 -6.67 19.31
C THR A 101 0.48 -7.49 18.61
N VAL A 102 0.44 -7.45 17.30
CA VAL A 102 1.44 -8.03 16.41
C VAL A 102 2.60 -7.05 16.40
N GLU A 103 3.81 -7.53 16.54
CA GLU A 103 4.97 -6.73 16.19
C GLU A 103 4.94 -6.50 14.68
N THR A 104 4.45 -5.35 14.28
CA THR A 104 4.38 -5.00 12.86
C THR A 104 5.60 -4.20 12.45
N VAL A 105 6.10 -4.49 11.26
CA VAL A 105 7.15 -3.72 10.59
C VAL A 105 6.50 -2.75 9.62
N ALA A 106 7.01 -1.52 9.59
CA ALA A 106 6.54 -0.52 8.65
C ALA A 106 7.15 -0.79 7.27
N MET A 107 6.30 -0.83 6.24
CA MET A 107 6.68 -0.84 4.83
C MET A 107 6.20 0.46 4.20
N THR A 108 7.12 1.33 3.82
CA THR A 108 6.78 2.60 3.16
C THR A 108 6.98 2.47 1.67
N ILE A 109 5.94 2.75 0.91
CA ILE A 109 5.96 2.89 -0.55
C ILE A 109 5.85 4.38 -0.87
N PRO A 110 6.92 5.00 -1.41
CA PRO A 110 6.89 6.40 -1.81
C PRO A 110 5.96 6.65 -3.00
N GLU A 111 5.46 7.87 -3.09
CA GLU A 111 4.75 8.35 -4.29
C GLU A 111 5.68 8.29 -5.52
N GLY A 112 5.11 7.98 -6.67
CA GLY A 112 5.82 7.88 -7.94
C GLY A 112 6.59 6.56 -8.15
N PHE A 113 6.52 5.60 -7.21
CA PHE A 113 7.13 4.28 -7.40
C PHE A 113 6.39 3.48 -8.48
N GLN A 114 7.17 2.79 -9.31
CA GLN A 114 6.68 1.74 -10.21
C GLN A 114 6.60 0.40 -9.46
N ILE A 115 5.79 -0.52 -9.95
CA ILE A 115 5.71 -1.88 -9.39
C ILE A 115 7.08 -2.51 -9.24
N ALA A 116 7.95 -2.38 -10.25
CA ALA A 116 9.30 -2.93 -10.21
C ALA A 116 10.15 -2.41 -9.02
N GLU A 117 9.89 -1.18 -8.56
CA GLU A 117 10.59 -0.57 -7.42
C GLU A 117 9.99 -0.99 -6.07
N MET A 118 8.72 -1.44 -6.06
CA MET A 118 8.03 -1.92 -4.86
C MET A 118 8.42 -3.36 -4.50
N VAL A 119 8.76 -4.17 -5.50
CA VAL A 119 9.02 -5.61 -5.37
C VAL A 119 9.95 -5.95 -4.21
N GLY A 120 11.09 -5.26 -4.10
CA GLY A 120 12.07 -5.53 -3.02
C GLY A 120 11.48 -5.29 -1.62
N ARG A 121 10.68 -4.24 -1.45
CA ARG A 121 10.05 -3.91 -0.15
C ARG A 121 8.97 -4.91 0.23
N ILE A 122 8.21 -5.39 -0.74
CA ILE A 122 7.19 -6.42 -0.55
C ILE A 122 7.86 -7.76 -0.22
N ALA A 123 8.94 -8.11 -0.95
CA ALA A 123 9.72 -9.31 -0.69
C ALA A 123 10.31 -9.33 0.74
N ASP A 124 10.85 -8.21 1.21
CA ASP A 124 11.40 -8.07 2.57
C ASP A 124 10.37 -8.31 3.68
N ILE A 125 9.12 -7.92 3.47
CA ILE A 125 8.04 -8.10 4.46
C ILE A 125 7.45 -9.50 4.40
N THR A 126 7.26 -10.04 3.20
CA THR A 126 6.58 -11.33 2.99
C THR A 126 7.51 -12.52 3.15
N GLY A 127 8.83 -12.31 3.01
CA GLY A 127 9.82 -13.40 2.97
C GLY A 127 9.84 -14.15 1.64
N SER A 128 9.13 -13.66 0.62
CA SER A 128 9.14 -14.18 -0.75
C SER A 128 10.37 -13.70 -1.50
N THR A 129 10.70 -14.34 -2.61
CA THR A 129 11.72 -13.82 -3.52
C THR A 129 11.19 -12.66 -4.36
N PRO A 130 12.04 -11.73 -4.82
CA PRO A 130 11.61 -10.66 -5.72
C PRO A 130 10.92 -11.18 -6.99
N GLU A 131 11.36 -12.30 -7.54
CA GLU A 131 10.78 -12.94 -8.71
C GLU A 131 9.36 -13.43 -8.44
N GLU A 132 9.12 -14.12 -7.31
CA GLU A 132 7.78 -14.57 -6.91
C GLU A 132 6.81 -13.40 -6.72
N VAL A 133 7.27 -12.32 -6.09
CA VAL A 133 6.47 -11.10 -5.93
C VAL A 133 6.14 -10.48 -7.29
N LEU A 134 7.13 -10.35 -8.18
CA LEU A 134 6.95 -9.74 -9.48
C LEU A 134 5.99 -10.54 -10.37
N ASP A 135 6.14 -11.87 -10.37
CA ASP A 135 5.28 -12.77 -11.14
C ASP A 135 3.82 -12.67 -10.65
N LEU A 136 3.62 -12.61 -9.32
CA LEU A 136 2.29 -12.41 -8.76
C LEU A 136 1.71 -11.05 -9.16
N LEU A 137 2.45 -9.95 -9.01
CA LEU A 137 1.97 -8.61 -9.34
C LEU A 137 1.69 -8.38 -10.84
N ARG A 138 2.23 -9.23 -11.71
CA ARG A 138 2.03 -9.20 -13.16
C ARG A 138 0.93 -10.15 -13.67
N ALA A 139 0.27 -10.87 -12.78
CA ALA A 139 -0.80 -11.78 -13.18
C ALA A 139 -1.95 -10.98 -13.82
N ASP A 140 -2.35 -11.41 -15.02
CA ASP A 140 -3.29 -10.68 -15.89
C ASP A 140 -4.72 -10.60 -15.30
N ASP A 141 -5.07 -11.50 -14.37
CA ASP A 141 -6.39 -11.55 -13.73
C ASP A 141 -6.55 -10.60 -12.54
N LEU A 142 -5.46 -10.03 -12.02
CA LEU A 142 -5.52 -9.19 -10.82
C LEU A 142 -6.31 -7.90 -11.01
N PRO A 143 -6.18 -7.14 -12.12
CA PRO A 143 -6.98 -5.94 -12.30
C PRO A 143 -8.48 -6.23 -12.28
N GLU A 144 -8.94 -7.31 -12.94
CA GLU A 144 -10.35 -7.73 -12.93
C GLU A 144 -10.78 -8.18 -11.54
N ARG A 145 -9.96 -8.97 -10.84
CA ARG A 145 -10.22 -9.46 -9.48
C ARG A 145 -10.43 -8.33 -8.47
N TYR A 146 -9.71 -7.23 -8.62
CA TYR A 146 -9.82 -6.04 -7.76
C TYR A 146 -10.74 -4.96 -8.32
N GLU A 147 -11.45 -5.23 -9.42
CA GLU A 147 -12.33 -4.27 -10.10
C GLU A 147 -11.63 -2.95 -10.46
N LEU A 148 -10.34 -3.04 -10.83
CA LEU A 148 -9.54 -1.89 -11.21
C LEU A 148 -9.74 -1.53 -12.69
N PRO A 149 -9.75 -0.24 -13.04
CA PRO A 149 -10.02 0.19 -14.42
C PRO A 149 -8.81 0.05 -15.37
N GLY A 150 -7.64 -0.30 -14.84
CA GLY A 150 -6.39 -0.38 -15.60
C GLY A 150 -6.10 -1.76 -16.17
N PRO A 151 -5.15 -1.86 -17.12
CA PRO A 151 -4.74 -3.13 -17.68
C PRO A 151 -3.82 -3.95 -16.77
N THR A 152 -3.22 -3.32 -15.77
CA THR A 152 -2.29 -3.91 -14.79
C THR A 152 -2.51 -3.28 -13.42
N LEU A 153 -1.78 -3.74 -12.39
CA LEU A 153 -1.77 -3.09 -11.06
C LEU A 153 -0.95 -1.79 -11.02
N GLU A 154 -0.24 -1.42 -12.10
CA GLU A 154 0.57 -0.19 -12.13
C GLU A 154 -0.31 1.04 -11.89
N GLY A 155 0.07 1.86 -10.89
CA GLY A 155 -0.68 3.04 -10.48
C GLY A 155 -1.79 2.78 -9.45
N TYR A 156 -2.14 1.51 -9.19
CA TYR A 156 -3.25 1.12 -8.31
C TYR A 156 -2.78 0.50 -6.99
N LEU A 157 -1.49 0.22 -6.82
CA LEU A 157 -0.88 -0.09 -5.54
C LEU A 157 -0.52 1.24 -4.85
N PHE A 158 -1.40 1.70 -3.96
CA PHE A 158 -1.32 3.09 -3.46
C PHE A 158 -0.06 3.34 -2.61
N PRO A 159 0.62 4.49 -2.77
CA PRO A 159 1.77 4.86 -1.97
C PRO A 159 1.34 5.30 -0.57
N ASP A 160 1.83 4.61 0.46
CA ASP A 160 1.59 4.92 1.88
C ASP A 160 2.60 4.17 2.76
N THR A 161 2.50 4.35 4.07
CA THR A 161 3.22 3.55 5.06
C THR A 161 2.29 2.51 5.67
N TYR A 162 2.47 1.27 5.28
CA TYR A 162 1.72 0.11 5.75
C TYR A 162 2.42 -0.55 6.93
N ARG A 163 1.67 -1.27 7.76
CA ARG A 163 2.22 -2.03 8.88
C ARG A 163 1.77 -3.48 8.78
N PHE A 164 2.73 -4.36 8.54
CA PHE A 164 2.48 -5.80 8.40
C PHE A 164 3.26 -6.61 9.42
N ALA A 165 2.74 -7.76 9.81
CA ALA A 165 3.55 -8.80 10.41
C ALA A 165 4.57 -9.32 9.38
N ARG A 166 5.74 -9.78 9.83
CA ARG A 166 6.67 -10.46 8.92
C ARG A 166 6.08 -11.79 8.44
N GLY A 167 6.35 -12.12 7.18
CA GLY A 167 5.90 -13.38 6.59
C GLY A 167 4.43 -13.40 6.18
N VAL A 168 3.75 -12.24 6.11
CA VAL A 168 2.40 -12.17 5.54
C VAL A 168 2.41 -12.58 4.06
N PRO A 169 1.34 -13.19 3.55
CA PRO A 169 1.21 -13.47 2.12
C PRO A 169 1.30 -12.19 1.28
N VAL A 170 1.89 -12.28 0.07
CA VAL A 170 1.96 -11.17 -0.88
C VAL A 170 0.56 -10.63 -1.19
N SER A 171 -0.45 -11.52 -1.28
CA SER A 171 -1.84 -11.11 -1.50
C SER A 171 -2.39 -10.17 -0.43
N GLU A 172 -2.04 -10.39 0.86
CA GLU A 172 -2.46 -9.51 1.96
C GLU A 172 -1.85 -8.10 1.82
N VAL A 173 -0.62 -8.02 1.33
CA VAL A 173 0.03 -6.74 1.04
C VAL A 173 -0.68 -6.03 -0.12
N VAL A 174 -0.98 -6.76 -1.19
CA VAL A 174 -1.70 -6.23 -2.36
C VAL A 174 -3.11 -5.79 -1.96
N ASP A 175 -3.84 -6.62 -1.20
CA ASP A 175 -5.19 -6.29 -0.70
C ASP A 175 -5.18 -4.95 0.04
N ALA A 176 -4.25 -4.76 0.97
CA ALA A 176 -4.14 -3.52 1.75
C ALA A 176 -3.79 -2.30 0.87
N MET A 177 -2.92 -2.48 -0.14
CA MET A 177 -2.51 -1.38 -1.03
C MET A 177 -3.63 -0.98 -1.99
N VAL A 178 -4.41 -1.95 -2.49
CA VAL A 178 -5.59 -1.69 -3.33
C VAL A 178 -6.74 -1.11 -2.52
N GLU A 179 -7.01 -1.62 -1.31
CA GLU A 179 -8.02 -1.03 -0.40
C GLU A 179 -7.69 0.44 -0.14
N ARG A 180 -6.42 0.75 0.11
CA ARG A 180 -5.97 2.13 0.31
C ARG A 180 -6.18 3.01 -0.93
N TYR A 181 -5.97 2.47 -2.13
CA TYR A 181 -6.31 3.14 -3.38
C TYR A 181 -7.82 3.43 -3.47
N GLN A 182 -8.66 2.45 -3.15
CA GLN A 182 -10.12 2.63 -3.18
C GLN A 182 -10.60 3.69 -2.17
N GLU A 183 -9.98 3.78 -0.99
CA GLU A 183 -10.28 4.81 0.02
C GLU A 183 -9.96 6.23 -0.45
N VAL A 184 -9.01 6.40 -1.36
CA VAL A 184 -8.66 7.71 -1.94
C VAL A 184 -9.83 8.30 -2.70
N TRP A 185 -10.69 7.48 -3.29
CA TRP A 185 -11.88 7.91 -4.03
C TRP A 185 -13.02 8.27 -3.10
N SER A 186 -12.83 9.35 -2.34
CA SER A 186 -13.89 9.92 -1.49
C SER A 186 -15.11 10.36 -2.32
N PRO A 187 -16.28 10.57 -1.67
CA PRO A 187 -17.46 11.10 -2.38
C PRO A 187 -17.19 12.38 -3.17
N GLU A 188 -16.33 13.25 -2.64
CA GLU A 188 -15.96 14.51 -3.29
C GLU A 188 -15.15 14.25 -4.57
N ARG A 189 -14.14 13.33 -4.53
CA ARG A 189 -13.38 12.97 -5.72
C ARG A 189 -14.21 12.23 -6.75
N ARG A 190 -15.14 11.37 -6.31
CA ARG A 190 -16.10 10.72 -7.22
C ARG A 190 -16.98 11.74 -7.92
N ALA A 191 -17.47 12.76 -7.22
CA ALA A 191 -18.26 13.83 -7.82
C ALA A 191 -17.42 14.66 -8.83
N LEU A 192 -16.14 14.92 -8.55
CA LEU A 192 -15.26 15.60 -9.49
C LEU A 192 -14.99 14.75 -10.74
N LEU A 193 -14.78 13.44 -10.56
CA LEU A 193 -14.64 12.50 -11.67
C LEU A 193 -15.89 12.47 -12.54
N GLU A 194 -17.08 12.37 -11.95
CA GLU A 194 -18.36 12.39 -12.66
C GLU A 194 -18.60 13.71 -13.42
N ALA A 195 -18.07 14.82 -12.91
CA ALA A 195 -18.17 16.13 -13.55
C ALA A 195 -17.11 16.35 -14.63
N SER A 196 -16.08 15.50 -14.69
CA SER A 196 -15.02 15.55 -15.71
C SER A 196 -15.41 14.71 -16.94
N ASP A 197 -14.77 14.99 -18.08
CA ASP A 197 -14.89 14.18 -19.29
C ASP A 197 -13.93 12.97 -19.30
N MET A 198 -13.30 12.66 -18.15
CA MET A 198 -12.28 11.61 -18.01
C MET A 198 -12.82 10.40 -17.27
N THR A 199 -12.36 9.22 -17.63
CA THR A 199 -12.53 8.00 -16.86
C THR A 199 -11.55 7.95 -15.66
N GLU A 200 -11.85 7.14 -14.65
CA GLU A 200 -10.94 6.92 -13.50
C GLU A 200 -9.54 6.50 -13.97
N ARG A 201 -9.44 5.60 -14.98
CA ARG A 201 -8.17 5.19 -15.56
C ARG A 201 -7.40 6.36 -16.15
N GLU A 202 -8.05 7.24 -16.88
CA GLU A 202 -7.42 8.41 -17.50
C GLU A 202 -6.93 9.39 -16.43
N VAL A 203 -7.71 9.62 -15.37
CA VAL A 203 -7.29 10.47 -14.25
C VAL A 203 -6.06 9.89 -13.56
N VAL A 204 -6.04 8.59 -13.23
CA VAL A 204 -4.88 7.96 -12.57
C VAL A 204 -3.66 7.95 -13.50
N THR A 205 -3.87 7.75 -14.80
CA THR A 205 -2.81 7.81 -15.81
C THR A 205 -2.19 9.20 -15.88
N LEU A 206 -3.01 10.24 -15.99
CA LEU A 206 -2.54 11.64 -15.99
C LEU A 206 -1.87 11.99 -14.67
N ALA A 207 -2.45 11.60 -13.53
CA ALA A 207 -1.86 11.82 -12.21
C ALA A 207 -0.47 11.19 -12.08
N SER A 208 -0.25 9.99 -12.64
CA SER A 208 1.06 9.34 -12.62
C SER A 208 2.11 10.10 -13.44
N ILE A 209 1.70 10.74 -14.54
CA ILE A 209 2.56 11.61 -15.35
C ILE A 209 2.89 12.89 -14.58
N ILE A 210 1.87 13.55 -14.00
CA ILE A 210 2.05 14.77 -13.19
C ILE A 210 2.98 14.48 -11.99
N GLN A 211 2.79 13.34 -11.31
CA GLN A 211 3.65 12.93 -10.19
C GLN A 211 5.11 12.79 -10.61
N ALA A 212 5.36 12.26 -11.79
CA ALA A 212 6.72 12.06 -12.29
C ALA A 212 7.39 13.35 -12.81
N GLU A 213 6.61 14.32 -13.29
CA GLU A 213 7.10 15.60 -13.78
C GLU A 213 7.32 16.62 -12.64
N ALA A 214 6.38 16.69 -11.70
CA ALA A 214 6.37 17.74 -10.70
C ALA A 214 7.48 17.54 -9.65
N ARG A 215 8.43 18.44 -9.60
CA ARG A 215 9.41 18.50 -8.50
C ARG A 215 8.84 19.18 -7.25
N ARG A 216 7.82 19.99 -7.41
CA ARG A 216 7.14 20.71 -6.34
C ARG A 216 5.64 20.47 -6.42
N VAL A 217 5.07 20.06 -5.31
CA VAL A 217 3.63 19.80 -5.20
C VAL A 217 2.79 21.02 -5.60
N SER A 218 3.27 22.22 -5.31
CA SER A 218 2.59 23.50 -5.64
C SER A 218 2.44 23.78 -7.14
N GLU A 219 3.10 23.01 -8.01
CA GLU A 219 2.99 23.17 -9.46
C GLU A 219 2.16 22.09 -10.13
N MET A 220 1.70 21.09 -9.39
CA MET A 220 0.99 19.94 -9.95
C MET A 220 -0.29 20.37 -10.69
N GLU A 221 -1.08 21.28 -10.13
CA GLU A 221 -2.32 21.78 -10.75
C GLU A 221 -2.02 22.54 -12.06
N ARG A 222 -0.93 23.31 -12.09
CA ARG A 222 -0.49 24.05 -13.28
C ARG A 222 0.07 23.13 -14.36
N ILE A 223 0.89 22.14 -13.99
CA ILE A 223 1.38 21.12 -14.92
C ILE A 223 0.19 20.32 -15.50
N SER A 224 -0.81 20.01 -14.65
CA SER A 224 -2.04 19.38 -15.07
C SER A 224 -2.77 20.20 -16.13
N GLY A 225 -2.90 21.53 -15.91
CA GLY A 225 -3.52 22.44 -16.86
C GLY A 225 -2.85 22.40 -18.24
N VAL A 226 -1.50 22.34 -18.30
CA VAL A 226 -0.78 22.20 -19.59
C VAL A 226 -1.18 20.90 -20.29
N TYR A 227 -1.25 19.76 -19.58
CA TYR A 227 -1.62 18.48 -20.17
C TYR A 227 -3.09 18.46 -20.61
N HIS A 228 -4.00 19.03 -19.83
CA HIS A 228 -5.41 19.18 -20.22
C HIS A 228 -5.56 20.04 -21.48
N ASN A 229 -4.80 21.14 -21.60
CA ASN A 229 -4.78 21.99 -22.80
C ASN A 229 -4.30 21.21 -24.01
N ARG A 230 -3.19 20.45 -23.89
CA ARG A 230 -2.68 19.59 -24.98
C ARG A 230 -3.67 18.52 -25.40
N LEU A 231 -4.31 17.85 -24.43
CA LEU A 231 -5.34 16.84 -24.72
C LEU A 231 -6.53 17.45 -25.47
N ARG A 232 -7.03 18.59 -25.04
CA ARG A 232 -8.15 19.32 -25.66
C ARG A 232 -7.84 19.76 -27.10
N GLU A 233 -6.61 20.20 -27.35
CA GLU A 233 -6.16 20.65 -28.68
C GLU A 233 -5.64 19.50 -29.55
N GLY A 234 -5.65 18.25 -29.07
CA GLY A 234 -5.17 17.07 -29.78
C GLY A 234 -3.65 17.04 -29.99
N TRP A 235 -2.89 17.74 -29.13
CA TRP A 235 -1.43 17.72 -29.17
C TRP A 235 -0.86 16.46 -28.53
N LEU A 236 0.35 16.08 -28.97
CA LEU A 236 1.13 15.05 -28.29
C LEU A 236 1.52 15.54 -26.89
N LEU A 237 1.41 14.68 -25.88
CA LEU A 237 1.75 15.04 -24.50
C LEU A 237 3.26 15.29 -24.34
N GLN A 238 4.11 14.53 -25.04
CA GLN A 238 5.57 14.67 -25.01
C GLN A 238 6.12 14.68 -23.59
N ALA A 239 5.63 13.79 -22.77
CA ALA A 239 6.02 13.61 -21.37
C ALA A 239 7.22 12.66 -21.29
N ASP A 240 8.40 13.16 -20.91
CA ASP A 240 9.62 12.36 -20.76
C ASP A 240 9.42 11.11 -19.88
N PRO A 241 8.70 11.17 -18.73
CA PRO A 241 8.49 10.02 -17.87
C PRO A 241 7.81 8.83 -18.56
N THR A 242 6.93 9.07 -19.54
CA THR A 242 6.25 8.01 -20.27
C THR A 242 7.20 7.21 -21.15
N VAL A 243 8.19 7.90 -21.74
CA VAL A 243 9.24 7.27 -22.53
C VAL A 243 10.21 6.49 -21.63
N ILE A 244 10.57 7.06 -20.49
CA ILE A 244 11.41 6.40 -19.49
C ILE A 244 10.75 5.09 -19.02
N TYR A 245 9.45 5.10 -18.78
CA TYR A 245 8.67 3.91 -18.45
C TYR A 245 8.70 2.89 -19.59
N ALA A 246 8.47 3.32 -20.85
CA ALA A 246 8.52 2.47 -22.03
C ALA A 246 9.90 1.81 -22.24
N LEU A 247 10.97 2.46 -21.79
CA LEU A 247 12.35 1.95 -21.82
C LEU A 247 12.68 0.98 -20.68
N GLY A 248 11.72 0.73 -19.76
CA GLY A 248 11.89 -0.18 -18.62
C GLY A 248 12.71 0.36 -17.46
N GLY A 249 12.78 1.69 -17.27
CA GLY A 249 13.32 2.29 -16.05
C GLY A 249 14.19 3.53 -16.26
N TYR A 250 14.76 4.01 -15.14
CA TYR A 250 15.48 5.27 -15.02
C TYR A 250 16.56 5.47 -16.09
N ARG A 251 16.63 6.71 -16.60
CA ARG A 251 17.72 7.22 -17.47
C ARG A 251 18.15 8.58 -16.95
N GLU A 252 19.44 8.79 -16.82
CA GLU A 252 20.01 10.08 -16.41
C GLU A 252 19.67 11.21 -17.40
N ARG A 253 19.59 10.86 -18.69
CA ARG A 253 19.23 11.78 -19.77
C ARG A 253 18.45 11.04 -20.85
N LEU A 254 17.32 11.60 -21.25
CA LEU A 254 16.56 11.13 -22.38
C LEU A 254 17.11 11.77 -23.68
N LEU A 255 17.62 10.94 -24.57
CA LEU A 255 18.14 11.36 -25.89
C LEU A 255 17.12 11.03 -26.97
N TYR A 256 17.11 11.79 -28.06
CA TYR A 256 16.21 11.54 -29.19
C TYR A 256 16.30 10.09 -29.72
N ALA A 257 17.51 9.51 -29.81
CA ALA A 257 17.67 8.11 -30.20
C ALA A 257 16.96 7.13 -29.24
N ALA A 258 16.88 7.42 -27.95
CA ALA A 258 16.14 6.62 -26.98
C ALA A 258 14.63 6.77 -27.17
N ILE A 259 14.14 7.98 -27.45
CA ILE A 259 12.73 8.22 -27.78
C ILE A 259 12.33 7.44 -29.03
N ASP A 260 13.18 7.49 -30.08
CA ASP A 260 12.92 6.77 -31.32
C ASP A 260 13.00 5.24 -31.17
N SER A 261 13.85 4.73 -30.27
CA SER A 261 13.99 3.29 -30.05
C SER A 261 12.72 2.61 -29.50
N VAL A 262 11.83 3.38 -28.88
CA VAL A 262 10.52 2.92 -28.36
C VAL A 262 9.35 3.61 -29.08
N ARG A 263 9.54 3.98 -30.34
CA ARG A 263 8.53 4.73 -31.11
C ARG A 263 7.20 4.00 -31.18
N ASP A 264 7.24 2.70 -31.36
CA ASP A 264 6.04 1.85 -31.50
C ASP A 264 5.44 1.43 -30.15
N ASN A 265 6.07 1.79 -29.01
CA ASN A 265 5.54 1.49 -27.70
C ASN A 265 4.36 2.44 -27.41
N PRO A 266 3.17 1.93 -27.02
CA PRO A 266 1.98 2.75 -26.79
C PRO A 266 2.14 3.76 -25.64
N TYR A 267 3.13 3.58 -24.77
CA TYR A 267 3.47 4.54 -23.72
C TYR A 267 4.32 5.72 -24.23
N ASN A 268 4.83 5.68 -25.45
CA ASN A 268 5.61 6.80 -25.99
C ASN A 268 4.72 7.96 -26.45
N THR A 269 4.51 8.94 -25.58
CA THR A 269 3.68 10.13 -25.85
C THR A 269 4.33 11.17 -26.79
N TYR A 270 5.54 10.91 -27.31
CA TYR A 270 6.13 11.64 -28.43
C TYR A 270 5.67 11.12 -29.79
N ALA A 271 5.17 9.89 -29.84
CA ALA A 271 4.74 9.25 -31.09
C ALA A 271 3.23 8.97 -31.11
N ASN A 272 2.62 8.77 -29.93
CA ASN A 272 1.21 8.39 -29.81
C ASN A 272 0.42 9.56 -29.18
N PRO A 273 -0.69 10.00 -29.83
CA PRO A 273 -1.56 11.05 -29.30
C PRO A 273 -2.39 10.56 -28.12
N GLY A 274 -2.78 11.49 -27.25
CA GLY A 274 -3.58 11.22 -26.07
C GLY A 274 -2.78 10.64 -24.89
N LEU A 275 -3.50 10.10 -23.92
CA LEU A 275 -2.92 9.43 -22.76
C LEU A 275 -2.41 8.02 -23.15
N PRO A 276 -1.35 7.53 -22.48
CA PRO A 276 -0.93 6.14 -22.65
C PRO A 276 -1.99 5.16 -22.12
N PRO A 277 -1.85 3.85 -22.39
CA PRO A 277 -2.86 2.84 -22.04
C PRO A 277 -3.18 2.74 -20.54
N GLY A 278 -2.27 3.16 -19.68
CA GLY A 278 -2.42 3.12 -18.23
C GLY A 278 -1.34 3.94 -17.50
N PRO A 279 -1.38 3.97 -16.18
CA PRO A 279 -0.42 4.69 -15.34
C PRO A 279 1.01 4.20 -15.55
N ILE A 280 1.98 5.06 -15.26
CA ILE A 280 3.41 4.79 -15.36
C ILE A 280 4.11 4.67 -13.99
N SER A 281 3.38 4.95 -12.92
CA SER A 281 3.81 4.84 -11.52
C SER A 281 2.60 5.04 -10.61
N SER A 282 2.76 4.84 -9.31
CA SER A 282 1.71 5.06 -8.30
C SER A 282 1.68 6.53 -7.87
N PRO A 283 0.65 7.30 -8.26
CA PRO A 283 0.54 8.71 -7.90
C PRO A 283 0.07 8.87 -6.46
N GLY A 284 0.50 9.97 -5.80
CA GLY A 284 -0.05 10.41 -4.53
C GLY A 284 -1.40 11.12 -4.68
N VAL A 285 -2.06 11.36 -3.53
CA VAL A 285 -3.35 12.07 -3.48
C VAL A 285 -3.28 13.43 -4.19
N ARG A 286 -2.20 14.18 -4.00
CA ARG A 286 -2.04 15.52 -4.59
C ARG A 286 -2.00 15.52 -6.12
N ALA A 287 -1.40 14.49 -6.70
CA ALA A 287 -1.35 14.33 -8.15
C ALA A 287 -2.73 13.95 -8.72
N ILE A 288 -3.50 13.10 -7.99
CA ILE A 288 -4.88 12.76 -8.35
C ILE A 288 -5.77 14.01 -8.27
N ASP A 289 -5.66 14.79 -7.19
CA ASP A 289 -6.41 16.05 -7.04
C ASP A 289 -6.07 17.03 -8.17
N ALA A 290 -4.80 17.16 -8.52
CA ALA A 290 -4.36 18.01 -9.62
C ALA A 290 -4.89 17.53 -11.00
N ALA A 291 -4.96 16.22 -11.23
CA ALA A 291 -5.53 15.67 -12.46
C ALA A 291 -7.05 15.94 -12.58
N LEU A 292 -7.77 15.90 -11.43
CA LEU A 292 -9.20 16.20 -11.38
C LEU A 292 -9.52 17.70 -11.41
N GLN A 293 -8.63 18.54 -10.90
CA GLN A 293 -8.82 19.98 -10.75
C GLN A 293 -7.58 20.72 -11.27
N PRO A 294 -7.39 20.76 -12.62
CA PRO A 294 -6.29 21.50 -13.22
C PRO A 294 -6.43 23.02 -12.97
N GLU A 295 -5.32 23.72 -12.85
CA GLU A 295 -5.31 25.20 -12.90
C GLU A 295 -5.77 25.66 -14.28
N ASP A 296 -6.68 26.62 -14.34
CA ASP A 296 -7.18 27.20 -15.58
C ASP A 296 -6.22 28.27 -16.10
N HIS A 297 -5.61 28.03 -17.26
CA HIS A 297 -4.65 28.90 -17.93
C HIS A 297 -4.45 28.47 -19.39
N ASP A 298 -3.75 29.29 -20.20
CA ASP A 298 -3.49 29.01 -21.61
C ASP A 298 -2.08 28.44 -21.89
N PHE A 299 -1.32 28.06 -20.86
CA PHE A 299 0.02 27.49 -21.06
C PHE A 299 -0.03 26.16 -21.80
N MET A 300 0.87 26.02 -22.80
CA MET A 300 1.05 24.81 -23.60
C MET A 300 2.40 24.13 -23.35
N PHE A 301 3.33 24.81 -22.67
CA PHE A 301 4.69 24.33 -22.43
C PHE A 301 5.16 24.68 -21.03
N PHE A 302 6.06 23.87 -20.53
CA PHE A 302 6.84 24.17 -19.32
C PHE A 302 8.28 23.69 -19.48
N VAL A 303 9.21 24.31 -18.74
CA VAL A 303 10.63 23.91 -18.70
C VAL A 303 11.14 24.00 -17.27
N ALA A 304 11.84 22.95 -16.82
CA ALA A 304 12.41 22.91 -15.48
C ALA A 304 13.53 23.93 -15.30
N TRP A 305 13.41 24.77 -14.27
CA TRP A 305 14.41 25.75 -13.85
C TRP A 305 15.38 25.15 -12.81
N PRO A 306 16.61 25.68 -12.69
CA PRO A 306 17.60 25.16 -11.73
C PRO A 306 17.19 25.17 -10.27
N ASP A 307 16.29 26.06 -9.85
CA ASP A 307 15.76 26.17 -8.49
C ASP A 307 14.69 25.12 -8.14
N GLY A 308 14.32 24.27 -9.13
CA GLY A 308 13.34 23.19 -8.98
C GLY A 308 11.90 23.60 -9.30
N TYR A 309 11.65 24.86 -9.74
CA TYR A 309 10.39 25.30 -10.33
C TYR A 309 10.38 25.12 -11.83
N HIS A 310 9.22 25.35 -12.45
CA HIS A 310 9.06 25.37 -13.90
C HIS A 310 8.70 26.79 -14.37
N ILE A 311 9.17 27.14 -15.56
CA ILE A 311 8.68 28.28 -16.31
C ILE A 311 7.63 27.76 -17.27
N PHE A 312 6.45 28.36 -17.22
CA PHE A 312 5.30 28.01 -18.07
C PHE A 312 5.15 29.04 -19.18
N THR A 313 4.83 28.63 -20.39
CA THR A 313 4.70 29.45 -21.56
C THR A 313 3.58 28.98 -22.46
N GLU A 314 3.01 29.96 -23.23
CA GLU A 314 1.91 29.71 -24.17
C GLU A 314 2.41 29.28 -25.55
N THR A 315 3.52 29.89 -25.98
CA THR A 315 4.05 29.72 -27.33
C THR A 315 5.35 28.94 -27.37
N LEU A 316 5.60 28.26 -28.48
CA LEU A 316 6.87 27.57 -28.73
C LEU A 316 8.07 28.54 -28.76
N ALA A 317 7.86 29.79 -29.19
CA ALA A 317 8.93 30.80 -29.22
C ALA A 317 9.38 31.14 -27.79
N GLU A 318 8.44 31.40 -26.89
CA GLU A 318 8.71 31.66 -25.47
C GLU A 318 9.34 30.44 -24.79
N HIS A 319 8.84 29.24 -25.07
CA HIS A 319 9.39 28.00 -24.54
C HIS A 319 10.86 27.81 -24.95
N ASN A 320 11.19 28.08 -26.23
CA ASN A 320 12.58 27.98 -26.70
C ASN A 320 13.50 29.03 -26.06
N ALA A 321 13.01 30.25 -25.83
CA ALA A 321 13.73 31.27 -25.08
C ALA A 321 13.97 30.83 -23.63
N ALA A 322 12.92 30.38 -22.92
CA ALA A 322 13.03 29.86 -21.54
C ALA A 322 13.98 28.65 -21.42
N LYS A 323 14.03 27.76 -22.41
CA LYS A 323 15.01 26.64 -22.45
C LYS A 323 16.44 27.12 -22.54
N GLU A 324 16.70 28.15 -23.36
CA GLU A 324 18.06 28.72 -23.49
C GLU A 324 18.48 29.44 -22.21
N ASP A 325 17.57 30.21 -21.60
CA ASP A 325 17.81 30.89 -20.33
C ASP A 325 18.09 29.88 -19.21
N ALA A 326 17.30 28.81 -19.11
CA ALA A 326 17.51 27.72 -18.14
C ALA A 326 18.86 27.02 -18.34
N ARG A 327 19.31 26.88 -19.60
CA ARG A 327 20.62 26.29 -19.93
C ARG A 327 21.77 27.21 -19.50
N GLN A 328 21.66 28.49 -19.72
CA GLN A 328 22.67 29.48 -19.33
C GLN A 328 22.78 29.57 -17.81
N GLU A 329 21.64 29.59 -17.11
CA GLU A 329 21.60 29.60 -15.65
C GLU A 329 22.24 28.32 -15.03
N ARG A 330 21.99 27.14 -15.62
CA ARG A 330 22.67 25.90 -15.20
C ARG A 330 24.18 25.94 -15.45
N ALA A 331 24.62 26.61 -16.51
CA ALA A 331 26.04 26.74 -16.81
C ALA A 331 26.75 27.72 -15.85
N SER A 332 26.08 28.80 -15.45
CA SER A 332 26.62 29.78 -14.49
C SER A 332 26.69 29.24 -13.06
N ASN A 333 25.79 28.29 -12.69
CA ASN A 333 25.73 27.66 -11.36
C ASN A 333 26.58 26.38 -11.23
N ARG A 334 27.37 26.03 -12.25
CA ARG A 334 28.35 24.92 -12.11
C ARG A 334 29.58 25.43 -11.32
N PRO A 335 29.95 24.70 -10.22
CA PRO A 335 31.11 25.07 -9.42
C PRO A 335 32.44 24.95 -10.17
#